data_69aecac441bdf90b04c996e11fa12b2b
#
_entry.id   69aecac441bdf90b04c996e11fa12b2b
#
_cell.length_a   1.000
_cell.length_b   1.000
_cell.length_c   1.000
_cell.angle_alpha   90.00
_cell.angle_beta   90.00
_cell.angle_gamma   90.00
#
_symmetry.space_group_name_H-M   'P 1'
#
loop_
_entity.id
_entity.type
_entity.pdbx_description
1 polymer ?
#
loop_
_entity_poly.entity_id
_entity_poly.type
_entity_poly.pdbx_seq_one_letter_code
_entity_poly.pdbx_strand_id
1 'polypeptide(L)'
;MTNDETVTLPTSAAAHEGEHLLWERAAAVLRQQVSEAVWFSTFSDIVVERDKNGKVGGTMSLTLRVPNAFVRDRVLTRYMSLVRDALNEAGGSAHELHVDVRPMPASPTNSLPPITAVVAPVTSTPPVMGRAGRGAASGLNPRYTFETFVKGASNQFALAAAQRVAETPGRSYNPLFIYGSAGLGKTHLLHAIGSYVHEHYPNYEVRYVSTETFLNEYVDGIRNNTISAFKRRYREVDVLLIDDIQFMEGKEGLQEEFFHTFNSLHGSSKQIVISSDRVPDAIPTLEDRLRGRFRWGLITDIQPPDVETRLAILRNKAEREHLDAAPEVLEFIASSVTTNIRELEGALVRIAAYASLNKTQINVELARELLVDLVSRRVGKQRSAEQLLSEICDYLGVSVEAVRGRSRQRPIVGARQTAMYVIRELTDLSYPAIARLFGGRDHTTVIHAVEKTQHVMKDRQQVFDQVNELLRMFKT
;
A
#
# COMPACT_ATOMS: atom_id res chain seq x y z
N MET A 1 22.19 16.22 72.59
CA MET A 1 21.93 14.98 71.82
C MET A 1 20.84 15.31 70.79
N THR A 2 21.25 15.77 69.65
CA THR A 2 20.43 16.16 68.52
C THR A 2 20.71 15.20 67.40
N ASN A 3 19.71 14.37 67.04
CA ASN A 3 19.75 13.50 65.85
C ASN A 3 19.45 14.36 64.65
N ASP A 4 20.43 14.39 63.75
CA ASP A 4 20.35 14.98 62.43
C ASP A 4 19.95 13.85 61.44
N GLU A 5 18.69 13.76 61.04
CA GLU A 5 18.24 12.86 60.00
C GLU A 5 18.41 13.54 58.63
N THR A 6 19.51 13.21 57.96
CA THR A 6 19.76 13.53 56.57
C THR A 6 18.76 12.78 55.66
N VAL A 7 17.75 13.50 55.15
CA VAL A 7 16.89 13.02 54.08
C VAL A 7 17.69 12.98 52.79
N THR A 8 18.09 11.82 52.38
CA THR A 8 18.69 11.55 51.06
C THR A 8 17.61 11.68 49.96
N LEU A 9 17.77 12.65 49.08
CA LEU A 9 17.01 12.79 47.87
C LEU A 9 17.23 11.58 46.96
N PRO A 10 16.19 11.02 46.30
CA PRO A 10 16.35 9.89 45.40
C PRO A 10 17.15 10.28 44.17
N THR A 11 18.12 9.46 43.81
CA THR A 11 18.98 9.55 42.64
C THR A 11 18.17 9.55 41.34
N SER A 12 18.61 10.32 40.35
CA SER A 12 18.03 10.52 39.00
C SER A 12 17.56 9.23 38.28
N ALA A 13 18.15 8.09 38.58
CA ALA A 13 17.82 6.79 38.02
C ALA A 13 16.45 6.22 38.50
N ALA A 14 16.13 6.38 39.77
CA ALA A 14 14.89 5.86 40.35
C ALA A 14 13.64 6.64 39.90
N ALA A 15 13.80 7.91 39.50
CA ALA A 15 12.72 8.74 38.97
C ALA A 15 12.39 8.37 37.51
N HIS A 16 13.38 7.92 36.72
CA HIS A 16 13.16 7.44 35.34
C HIS A 16 12.41 6.09 35.32
N GLU A 17 12.67 5.21 36.25
CA GLU A 17 11.94 3.94 36.35
C GLU A 17 10.44 4.15 36.66
N GLY A 18 10.10 5.15 37.50
CA GLY A 18 8.73 5.42 37.88
C GLY A 18 7.84 5.96 36.71
N GLU A 19 8.39 6.76 35.83
CA GLU A 19 7.66 7.36 34.68
C GLU A 19 7.50 6.36 33.53
N HIS A 20 8.50 5.52 33.29
CA HIS A 20 8.41 4.42 32.33
C HIS A 20 7.34 3.40 32.75
N LEU A 21 7.31 3.05 34.04
CA LEU A 21 6.29 2.19 34.63
C LEU A 21 4.88 2.80 34.54
N LEU A 22 4.74 4.13 34.71
CA LEU A 22 3.47 4.82 34.57
C LEU A 22 2.95 4.75 33.13
N TRP A 23 3.83 4.97 32.15
CA TRP A 23 3.46 4.86 30.75
C TRP A 23 3.12 3.42 30.36
N GLU A 24 3.88 2.43 30.82
CA GLU A 24 3.56 1.03 30.53
C GLU A 24 2.17 0.62 31.03
N ARG A 25 1.78 1.10 32.23
CA ARG A 25 0.42 0.88 32.76
C ARG A 25 -0.64 1.60 31.93
N ALA A 26 -0.41 2.87 31.60
CA ALA A 26 -1.32 3.63 30.74
C ALA A 26 -1.42 3.03 29.33
N ALA A 27 -0.32 2.55 28.77
CA ALA A 27 -0.26 1.86 27.51
C ALA A 27 -1.07 0.55 27.51
N ALA A 28 -1.04 -0.21 28.61
CA ALA A 28 -1.85 -1.41 28.78
C ALA A 28 -3.36 -1.09 28.80
N VAL A 29 -3.77 0.01 29.46
CA VAL A 29 -5.16 0.50 29.45
C VAL A 29 -5.57 0.97 28.05
N LEU A 30 -4.74 1.79 27.39
CA LEU A 30 -4.98 2.27 26.02
C LEU A 30 -5.15 1.12 25.04
N ARG A 31 -4.34 0.06 25.16
CA ARG A 31 -4.40 -1.09 24.25
C ARG A 31 -5.73 -1.85 24.33
N GLN A 32 -6.42 -1.80 25.47
CA GLN A 32 -7.75 -2.39 25.62
C GLN A 32 -8.87 -1.52 25.01
N GLN A 33 -8.62 -0.21 24.90
CA GLN A 33 -9.62 0.77 24.45
C GLN A 33 -9.52 1.12 22.95
N VAL A 34 -8.42 0.74 22.27
CA VAL A 34 -8.23 0.99 20.85
C VAL A 34 -8.10 -0.32 20.06
N SER A 35 -8.40 -0.28 18.75
CA SER A 35 -8.16 -1.44 17.88
C SER A 35 -6.66 -1.69 17.70
N GLU A 36 -6.27 -2.95 17.43
CA GLU A 36 -4.86 -3.30 17.17
C GLU A 36 -4.23 -2.46 16.06
N ALA A 37 -4.96 -2.17 14.99
CA ALA A 37 -4.49 -1.32 13.91
C ALA A 37 -4.18 0.12 14.36
N VAL A 38 -4.98 0.68 15.28
CA VAL A 38 -4.75 2.00 15.89
C VAL A 38 -3.57 1.93 16.86
N TRP A 39 -3.45 0.87 17.63
CA TRP A 39 -2.32 0.66 18.54
C TRP A 39 -0.99 0.69 17.78
N PHE A 40 -0.82 -0.18 16.79
CA PHE A 40 0.43 -0.26 16.02
C PHE A 40 0.72 0.99 15.18
N SER A 41 -0.30 1.70 14.68
CA SER A 41 -0.09 2.88 13.84
C SER A 41 0.10 4.19 14.61
N THR A 42 -0.17 4.21 15.94
CA THR A 42 -0.20 5.46 16.70
C THR A 42 0.56 5.39 18.03
N PHE A 43 0.51 4.27 18.75
CA PHE A 43 0.98 4.19 20.14
C PHE A 43 2.20 3.29 20.37
N SER A 44 2.45 2.29 19.47
CA SER A 44 3.51 1.29 19.63
C SER A 44 4.93 1.89 19.80
N ASP A 45 5.19 3.02 19.14
CA ASP A 45 6.51 3.63 19.05
C ASP A 45 6.67 4.88 19.90
N ILE A 46 5.72 5.14 20.80
CA ILE A 46 5.80 6.28 21.74
C ILE A 46 6.77 5.95 22.85
N VAL A 47 7.70 6.88 23.11
CA VAL A 47 8.63 6.83 24.26
C VAL A 47 8.37 8.03 25.15
N VAL A 48 8.51 7.81 26.45
CA VAL A 48 8.31 8.87 27.46
C VAL A 48 9.66 9.44 27.88
N GLU A 49 9.75 10.77 27.88
CA GLU A 49 10.89 11.51 28.39
C GLU A 49 10.42 12.57 29.39
N ARG A 50 11.22 12.78 30.43
CA ARG A 50 11.02 13.85 31.38
C ARG A 50 11.53 15.17 30.82
N ASP A 51 10.76 16.23 30.97
CA ASP A 51 11.25 17.57 30.64
C ASP A 51 12.35 17.97 31.66
N LYS A 52 13.57 18.20 31.17
CA LYS A 52 14.73 18.60 31.99
C LYS A 52 14.60 19.97 32.63
N ASN A 53 13.60 20.77 32.24
CA ASN A 53 13.41 22.16 32.67
C ASN A 53 12.33 22.36 33.74
N GLY A 54 11.94 21.32 34.43
CA GLY A 54 11.54 21.48 35.72
C GLY A 54 10.28 21.75 36.34
N LYS A 55 10.18 22.23 37.34
CA LYS A 55 9.09 22.57 38.23
C LYS A 55 8.62 23.97 37.94
N VAL A 56 7.52 24.14 37.27
CA VAL A 56 6.72 25.36 37.40
C VAL A 56 5.47 24.94 38.18
N GLY A 57 5.39 25.36 39.44
CA GLY A 57 4.17 25.24 40.23
C GLY A 57 3.79 23.87 40.79
N GLY A 58 4.71 22.94 41.00
CA GLY A 58 4.43 21.67 41.72
C GLY A 58 3.78 20.56 40.86
N THR A 59 3.48 20.76 39.62
CA THR A 59 2.93 19.77 38.69
C THR A 59 4.08 19.11 37.93
N MET A 60 4.09 17.78 37.85
CA MET A 60 5.05 17.05 37.02
C MET A 60 4.63 17.09 35.56
N SER A 61 5.54 17.45 34.64
CA SER A 61 5.29 17.42 33.19
C SER A 61 5.83 16.14 32.58
N LEU A 62 5.01 15.49 31.75
CA LEU A 62 5.33 14.26 31.03
C LEU A 62 5.37 14.55 29.54
N THR A 63 6.49 14.23 28.86
CA THR A 63 6.62 14.43 27.42
C THR A 63 6.57 13.09 26.70
N LEU A 64 5.57 12.89 25.83
CA LEU A 64 5.44 11.77 24.93
C LEU A 64 6.21 12.05 23.64
N ARG A 65 7.28 11.30 23.40
CA ARG A 65 8.06 11.38 22.16
C ARG A 65 7.48 10.45 21.09
N VAL A 66 6.93 11.03 20.06
CA VAL A 66 6.33 10.30 18.93
C VAL A 66 7.26 10.24 17.71
N PRO A 67 7.12 9.23 16.83
CA PRO A 67 8.07 9.01 15.74
C PRO A 67 8.04 10.10 14.66
N ASN A 68 6.93 10.79 14.45
CA ASN A 68 6.78 11.83 13.43
C ASN A 68 5.64 12.82 13.73
N ALA A 69 5.59 13.92 12.98
CA ALA A 69 4.58 14.97 13.15
C ALA A 69 3.14 14.48 12.91
N PHE A 70 2.94 13.50 12.03
CA PHE A 70 1.61 12.93 11.75
C PHE A 70 1.04 12.20 12.99
N VAL A 71 1.86 11.40 13.65
CA VAL A 71 1.46 10.71 14.91
C VAL A 71 1.21 11.73 16.01
N ARG A 72 2.03 12.79 16.14
CA ARG A 72 1.82 13.88 17.08
C ARG A 72 0.45 14.51 16.90
N ASP A 73 0.15 14.96 15.69
CA ASP A 73 -1.11 15.67 15.39
C ASP A 73 -2.32 14.75 15.60
N ARG A 74 -2.19 13.47 15.26
CA ARG A 74 -3.23 12.47 15.49
C ARG A 74 -3.48 12.21 16.97
N VAL A 75 -2.43 12.15 17.80
CA VAL A 75 -2.55 12.04 19.27
C VAL A 75 -3.20 13.28 19.84
N LEU A 76 -2.72 14.47 19.45
CA LEU A 76 -3.24 15.76 19.95
C LEU A 76 -4.71 16.00 19.59
N THR A 77 -5.11 15.68 18.34
CA THR A 77 -6.46 16.02 17.87
C THR A 77 -7.50 14.96 18.19
N ARG A 78 -7.13 13.70 18.21
CA ARG A 78 -8.10 12.60 18.28
C ARG A 78 -8.02 11.75 19.54
N TYR A 79 -6.83 11.58 20.12
CA TYR A 79 -6.61 10.63 21.21
C TYR A 79 -6.13 11.27 22.52
N MET A 80 -6.02 12.59 22.61
CA MET A 80 -5.51 13.29 23.80
C MET A 80 -6.37 13.03 25.04
N SER A 81 -7.69 13.01 24.92
CA SER A 81 -8.60 12.68 26.03
C SER A 81 -8.36 11.25 26.51
N LEU A 82 -8.30 10.30 25.56
CA LEU A 82 -8.08 8.88 25.85
C LEU A 82 -6.74 8.64 26.55
N VAL A 83 -5.68 9.32 26.12
CA VAL A 83 -4.34 9.25 26.73
C VAL A 83 -4.35 9.82 28.16
N ARG A 84 -5.06 10.93 28.37
CA ARG A 84 -5.23 11.50 29.73
C ARG A 84 -6.01 10.59 30.65
N ASP A 85 -7.10 10.00 30.15
CA ASP A 85 -7.91 9.08 30.95
C ASP A 85 -7.12 7.83 31.33
N ALA A 86 -6.36 7.25 30.40
CA ALA A 86 -5.49 6.12 30.69
C ALA A 86 -4.35 6.44 31.65
N LEU A 87 -3.75 7.62 31.57
CA LEU A 87 -2.74 8.09 32.53
C LEU A 87 -3.33 8.29 33.92
N ASN A 88 -4.53 8.86 34.03
CA ASN A 88 -5.22 9.04 35.29
C ASN A 88 -5.57 7.70 35.93
N GLU A 89 -6.01 6.71 35.15
CA GLU A 89 -6.32 5.36 35.59
C GLU A 89 -5.03 4.62 36.05
N ALA A 90 -3.91 4.89 35.41
CA ALA A 90 -2.61 4.34 35.79
C ALA A 90 -2.00 4.97 37.05
N GLY A 91 -2.68 5.96 37.67
CA GLY A 91 -2.22 6.65 38.89
C GLY A 91 -1.45 7.94 38.66
N GLY A 92 -1.49 8.50 37.42
CA GLY A 92 -0.78 9.70 36.98
C GLY A 92 -1.55 11.00 37.11
N SER A 93 -2.45 11.15 38.07
CA SER A 93 -3.23 12.36 38.28
C SER A 93 -2.34 13.57 38.57
N ALA A 94 -2.48 14.63 37.74
CA ALA A 94 -1.78 15.92 37.79
C ALA A 94 -0.45 16.03 37.00
N HIS A 95 -0.32 15.36 35.85
CA HIS A 95 0.79 15.59 34.92
C HIS A 95 0.37 16.54 33.79
N GLU A 96 1.20 17.54 33.53
CA GLU A 96 1.08 18.33 32.32
C GLU A 96 1.65 17.50 31.14
N LEU A 97 0.79 17.18 30.17
CA LEU A 97 1.14 16.26 29.09
C LEU A 97 1.56 17.03 27.83
N HIS A 98 2.80 16.87 27.42
CA HIS A 98 3.33 17.39 26.17
C HIS A 98 3.53 16.24 25.17
N VAL A 99 3.28 16.50 23.89
CA VAL A 99 3.52 15.55 22.79
C VAL A 99 4.48 16.20 21.80
N ASP A 100 5.66 15.59 21.62
CA ASP A 100 6.72 16.14 20.78
C ASP A 100 7.33 15.08 19.87
N VAL A 101 7.92 15.51 18.74
CA VAL A 101 8.49 14.57 17.75
C VAL A 101 9.91 14.20 18.18
N ARG A 102 10.24 12.91 18.09
CA ARG A 102 11.59 12.41 18.35
C ARG A 102 12.59 13.08 17.39
N PRO A 103 13.69 13.70 17.87
CA PRO A 103 14.74 14.13 16.96
C PRO A 103 15.32 12.90 16.27
N MET A 104 15.42 12.94 14.92
CA MET A 104 16.08 11.86 14.19
C MET A 104 17.53 11.72 14.70
N PRO A 105 17.96 10.51 15.09
CA PRO A 105 19.37 10.31 15.37
C PRO A 105 20.16 10.59 14.08
N ALA A 106 21.15 11.47 14.17
CA ALA A 106 22.11 11.65 13.09
C ALA A 106 22.71 10.28 12.77
N SER A 107 22.60 9.84 11.52
CA SER A 107 23.20 8.58 11.08
C SER A 107 24.67 8.54 11.51
N PRO A 108 25.15 7.44 12.11
CA PRO A 108 26.55 7.34 12.48
C PRO A 108 27.39 7.46 11.22
N THR A 109 28.11 8.54 11.10
CA THR A 109 29.22 8.69 10.15
C THR A 109 30.23 7.59 10.47
N ASN A 110 30.27 6.55 9.67
CA ASN A 110 31.29 5.52 9.70
C ASN A 110 32.64 6.19 9.35
N SER A 111 33.35 6.64 10.36
CA SER A 111 34.74 7.08 10.22
C SER A 111 35.61 5.85 10.03
N LEU A 112 35.98 5.56 8.80
CA LEU A 112 37.08 4.66 8.47
C LEU A 112 38.39 5.33 8.89
N PRO A 113 39.40 4.56 9.38
CA PRO A 113 40.67 5.09 9.80
C PRO A 113 41.45 5.68 8.61
N PRO A 114 42.31 6.70 8.84
CA PRO A 114 42.99 7.41 7.75
C PRO A 114 44.05 6.53 7.09
N ILE A 115 43.88 6.25 5.81
CA ILE A 115 44.92 5.71 4.97
C ILE A 115 45.75 6.91 4.45
N THR A 116 47.02 6.98 4.90
CA THR A 116 48.00 7.94 4.39
C THR A 116 48.32 7.65 2.93
N ALA A 117 47.78 8.48 2.03
CA ALA A 117 48.16 8.45 0.62
C ALA A 117 48.98 9.69 0.30
N VAL A 118 50.14 9.45 -0.27
CA VAL A 118 51.13 10.42 -0.76
C VAL A 118 50.51 11.27 -1.87
N VAL A 119 50.56 12.58 -1.70
CA VAL A 119 50.06 13.59 -2.65
C VAL A 119 51.14 13.92 -3.67
N ALA A 120 50.83 13.73 -4.95
CA ALA A 120 51.53 14.41 -6.06
C ALA A 120 50.62 15.52 -6.61
N PRO A 121 51.10 16.70 -6.95
CA PRO A 121 50.26 17.83 -7.32
C PRO A 121 49.82 17.72 -8.79
N VAL A 122 48.51 17.72 -9.02
CA VAL A 122 47.93 17.89 -10.34
C VAL A 122 47.15 19.21 -10.36
N THR A 123 47.51 20.04 -11.29
CA THR A 123 46.97 21.38 -11.58
C THR A 123 45.43 21.31 -11.79
N SER A 124 44.73 22.07 -10.98
CA SER A 124 43.27 22.18 -10.99
C SER A 124 42.78 23.18 -12.04
N THR A 125 42.04 22.67 -13.03
CA THR A 125 41.01 23.45 -13.72
C THR A 125 39.69 23.26 -12.97
N PRO A 126 38.87 24.31 -12.73
CA PRO A 126 37.65 24.17 -11.97
C PRO A 126 36.62 23.36 -12.75
N PRO A 127 35.97 22.38 -12.15
CA PRO A 127 34.85 21.68 -12.82
C PRO A 127 33.68 22.66 -12.92
N VAL A 128 33.15 22.78 -14.12
CA VAL A 128 31.86 23.38 -14.41
C VAL A 128 30.83 22.69 -13.53
N MET A 129 30.16 23.46 -12.68
CA MET A 129 29.03 22.96 -11.86
C MET A 129 27.98 22.40 -12.79
N GLY A 130 27.98 21.07 -12.91
CA GLY A 130 26.85 20.31 -13.48
C GLY A 130 25.62 20.55 -12.64
N ARG A 131 24.54 20.89 -13.29
CA ARG A 131 23.18 21.12 -12.77
C ARG A 131 22.64 19.90 -12.03
N ALA A 132 23.16 19.62 -10.83
CA ALA A 132 22.57 18.66 -9.89
C ALA A 132 21.48 19.38 -9.09
N GLY A 133 20.22 19.35 -9.53
CA GLY A 133 19.13 20.00 -8.79
C GLY A 133 17.72 19.82 -9.32
N ARG A 134 17.54 19.29 -10.55
CA ARG A 134 16.17 19.13 -11.13
C ARG A 134 15.56 17.73 -10.93
N GLY A 135 16.32 16.68 -10.70
CA GLY A 135 15.81 15.31 -10.56
C GLY A 135 15.00 15.07 -9.28
N ALA A 136 15.33 15.76 -8.19
CA ALA A 136 14.62 15.62 -6.91
C ALA A 136 13.22 16.25 -6.92
N ALA A 137 12.96 17.24 -7.80
CA ALA A 137 11.66 17.93 -7.90
C ALA A 137 10.63 17.15 -8.74
N SER A 138 11.06 16.20 -9.59
CA SER A 138 10.19 15.45 -10.50
C SER A 138 9.49 14.23 -9.85
N GLY A 139 9.98 13.76 -8.70
CA GLY A 139 9.48 12.55 -8.03
C GLY A 139 9.79 11.25 -8.77
N LEU A 140 10.66 11.28 -9.78
CA LEU A 140 10.97 10.11 -10.61
C LEU A 140 11.98 9.17 -9.94
N ASN A 141 11.75 7.85 -10.09
CA ASN A 141 12.70 6.82 -9.68
C ASN A 141 13.61 6.45 -10.85
N PRO A 142 14.94 6.70 -10.78
CA PRO A 142 15.88 6.46 -11.88
C PRO A 142 16.05 4.97 -12.23
N ARG A 143 15.58 4.06 -11.41
CA ARG A 143 15.62 2.61 -11.68
C ARG A 143 14.57 2.13 -12.67
N TYR A 144 13.53 2.93 -12.91
CA TYR A 144 12.40 2.58 -13.76
C TYR A 144 12.52 3.29 -15.10
N THR A 145 13.12 2.61 -16.06
CA THR A 145 13.32 3.08 -17.44
C THR A 145 12.70 2.08 -18.44
N PHE A 146 12.60 2.45 -19.70
CA PHE A 146 12.13 1.53 -20.74
C PHE A 146 13.07 0.34 -20.95
N GLU A 147 14.39 0.54 -20.77
CA GLU A 147 15.42 -0.50 -20.90
C GLU A 147 15.29 -1.57 -19.80
N THR A 148 14.84 -1.15 -18.61
CA THR A 148 14.67 -2.06 -17.48
C THR A 148 13.29 -2.72 -17.45
N PHE A 149 12.37 -2.29 -18.32
CA PHE A 149 11.04 -2.86 -18.44
C PHE A 149 11.05 -4.09 -19.35
N VAL A 150 10.72 -5.26 -18.79
CA VAL A 150 10.69 -6.51 -19.55
C VAL A 150 9.44 -6.59 -20.41
N LYS A 151 9.65 -6.62 -21.73
CA LYS A 151 8.58 -6.76 -22.71
C LYS A 151 8.08 -8.20 -22.78
N GLY A 152 6.76 -8.38 -22.79
CA GLY A 152 6.07 -9.65 -23.02
C GLY A 152 4.76 -9.44 -23.77
N ALA A 153 4.10 -10.53 -24.17
CA ALA A 153 2.82 -10.47 -24.90
C ALA A 153 1.75 -9.70 -24.11
N SER A 154 1.76 -9.83 -22.77
CA SER A 154 0.78 -9.24 -21.85
C SER A 154 0.91 -7.73 -21.65
N ASN A 155 2.02 -7.11 -22.06
CA ASN A 155 2.31 -5.69 -21.81
C ASN A 155 2.83 -4.92 -23.03
N GLN A 156 3.05 -5.59 -24.16
CA GLN A 156 3.68 -4.98 -25.35
C GLN A 156 2.90 -3.78 -25.91
N PHE A 157 1.56 -3.81 -25.86
CA PHE A 157 0.74 -2.71 -26.36
C PHE A 157 0.83 -1.48 -25.43
N ALA A 158 0.76 -1.69 -24.11
CA ALA A 158 0.95 -0.63 -23.13
C ALA A 158 2.36 -0.01 -23.21
N LEU A 159 3.39 -0.86 -23.40
CA LEU A 159 4.77 -0.41 -23.59
C LEU A 159 4.90 0.45 -24.85
N ALA A 160 4.38 -0.01 -26.00
CA ALA A 160 4.44 0.74 -27.26
C ALA A 160 3.69 2.10 -27.16
N ALA A 161 2.54 2.12 -26.49
CA ALA A 161 1.79 3.35 -26.24
C ALA A 161 2.58 4.31 -25.35
N ALA A 162 3.20 3.80 -24.27
CA ALA A 162 4.03 4.57 -23.37
C ALA A 162 5.26 5.18 -24.07
N GLN A 163 5.96 4.40 -24.88
CA GLN A 163 7.10 4.87 -25.69
C GLN A 163 6.65 5.96 -26.67
N ARG A 164 5.51 5.76 -27.37
CA ARG A 164 5.00 6.75 -28.30
C ARG A 164 4.63 8.07 -27.64
N VAL A 165 4.06 8.02 -26.43
CA VAL A 165 3.75 9.22 -25.64
C VAL A 165 5.03 9.92 -25.17
N ALA A 166 6.04 9.16 -24.76
CA ALA A 166 7.34 9.71 -24.34
C ALA A 166 8.08 10.39 -25.49
N GLU A 167 8.02 9.81 -26.71
CA GLU A 167 8.62 10.39 -27.93
C GLU A 167 7.92 11.66 -28.41
N THR A 168 6.61 11.78 -28.23
CA THR A 168 5.83 12.92 -28.72
C THR A 168 4.79 13.40 -27.69
N PRO A 169 5.26 13.98 -26.55
CA PRO A 169 4.36 14.41 -25.48
C PRO A 169 3.32 15.43 -25.96
N GLY A 170 2.07 15.23 -25.55
CA GLY A 170 0.94 16.09 -25.89
C GLY A 170 0.40 15.95 -27.32
N ARG A 171 1.05 15.16 -28.18
CA ARG A 171 0.69 15.04 -29.62
C ARG A 171 0.09 13.69 -29.99
N SER A 172 0.43 12.60 -29.29
CA SER A 172 -0.04 11.26 -29.66
C SER A 172 -1.32 10.90 -28.92
N TYR A 173 -1.20 10.25 -27.78
CA TYR A 173 -2.34 9.79 -26.96
C TYR A 173 -2.45 10.65 -25.71
N ASN A 174 -3.46 11.49 -25.60
CA ASN A 174 -3.64 12.39 -24.47
C ASN A 174 -5.10 12.44 -24.01
N PRO A 175 -5.43 11.89 -22.81
CA PRO A 175 -4.52 11.22 -21.89
C PRO A 175 -4.12 9.81 -22.36
N LEU A 176 -3.01 9.28 -21.84
CA LEU A 176 -2.73 7.85 -21.84
C LEU A 176 -3.20 7.27 -20.51
N PHE A 177 -4.14 6.33 -20.55
CA PHE A 177 -4.69 5.67 -19.38
C PHE A 177 -4.25 4.19 -19.37
N ILE A 178 -3.41 3.82 -18.38
CA ILE A 178 -2.86 2.47 -18.23
C ILE A 178 -3.53 1.79 -17.04
N TYR A 179 -4.21 0.66 -17.26
CA TYR A 179 -4.85 -0.05 -16.18
C TYR A 179 -4.41 -1.52 -16.09
N GLY A 180 -4.68 -2.13 -14.94
CA GLY A 180 -4.37 -3.53 -14.66
C GLY A 180 -4.16 -3.77 -13.18
N SER A 181 -4.19 -5.02 -12.75
CA SER A 181 -4.06 -5.39 -11.34
C SER A 181 -2.80 -4.82 -10.68
N ALA A 182 -2.77 -4.77 -9.36
CA ALA A 182 -1.62 -4.26 -8.62
C ALA A 182 -0.35 -5.10 -8.91
N GLY A 183 0.80 -4.41 -8.99
CA GLY A 183 2.11 -5.07 -9.15
C GLY A 183 2.44 -5.59 -10.56
N LEU A 184 1.74 -5.11 -11.63
CA LEU A 184 2.01 -5.50 -13.03
C LEU A 184 2.96 -4.56 -13.79
N GLY A 185 3.47 -3.49 -13.15
CA GLY A 185 4.44 -2.58 -13.76
C GLY A 185 3.87 -1.25 -14.27
N LYS A 186 2.62 -0.87 -13.92
CA LYS A 186 2.04 0.43 -14.28
C LYS A 186 2.90 1.61 -13.85
N THR A 187 3.25 1.66 -12.57
CA THR A 187 4.15 2.66 -11.99
C THR A 187 5.49 2.70 -12.70
N HIS A 188 6.05 1.55 -13.09
CA HIS A 188 7.29 1.47 -13.86
C HIS A 188 7.16 2.20 -15.20
N LEU A 189 6.08 1.96 -15.95
CA LEU A 189 5.86 2.66 -17.23
C LEU A 189 5.67 4.17 -17.05
N LEU A 190 4.97 4.62 -16.00
CA LEU A 190 4.86 6.06 -15.72
C LEU A 190 6.25 6.68 -15.49
N HIS A 191 7.07 6.06 -14.66
CA HIS A 191 8.44 6.54 -14.41
C HIS A 191 9.31 6.46 -15.66
N ALA A 192 9.17 5.40 -16.47
CA ALA A 192 9.93 5.26 -17.72
C ALA A 192 9.59 6.36 -18.72
N ILE A 193 8.30 6.73 -18.86
CA ILE A 193 7.89 7.89 -19.66
C ILE A 193 8.54 9.16 -19.13
N GLY A 194 8.45 9.39 -17.82
CA GLY A 194 9.01 10.57 -17.18
C GLY A 194 10.53 10.67 -17.34
N SER A 195 11.26 9.58 -17.16
CA SER A 195 12.71 9.51 -17.31
C SER A 195 13.13 9.79 -18.75
N TYR A 196 12.44 9.18 -19.72
CA TYR A 196 12.69 9.43 -21.15
C TYR A 196 12.47 10.89 -21.54
N VAL A 197 11.35 11.49 -21.12
CA VAL A 197 11.06 12.90 -21.41
C VAL A 197 12.07 13.81 -20.72
N HIS A 198 12.44 13.54 -19.49
CA HIS A 198 13.44 14.32 -18.76
C HIS A 198 14.81 14.31 -19.45
N GLU A 199 15.20 13.19 -20.03
CA GLU A 199 16.46 13.02 -20.76
C GLU A 199 16.45 13.72 -22.13
N HIS A 200 15.37 13.52 -22.92
CA HIS A 200 15.29 13.95 -24.32
C HIS A 200 14.71 15.35 -24.48
N TYR A 201 13.98 15.87 -23.51
CA TYR A 201 13.35 17.20 -23.53
C TYR A 201 13.76 18.04 -22.31
N PRO A 202 15.00 18.59 -22.26
CA PRO A 202 15.55 19.26 -21.07
C PRO A 202 14.76 20.47 -20.57
N ASN A 203 13.93 21.07 -21.45
CA ASN A 203 13.09 22.22 -21.11
C ASN A 203 11.70 21.86 -20.62
N TYR A 204 11.33 20.57 -20.66
CA TYR A 204 10.02 20.12 -20.20
C TYR A 204 10.02 19.91 -18.69
N GLU A 205 8.98 20.41 -18.04
CA GLU A 205 8.74 20.14 -16.65
C GLU A 205 7.90 18.86 -16.52
N VAL A 206 8.50 17.80 -15.97
CA VAL A 206 7.86 16.50 -15.73
C VAL A 206 7.55 16.36 -14.27
N ARG A 207 6.33 15.97 -13.94
CA ARG A 207 5.91 15.69 -12.57
C ARG A 207 5.22 14.35 -12.47
N TYR A 208 5.80 13.50 -11.61
CA TYR A 208 5.16 12.27 -11.14
C TYR A 208 4.53 12.51 -9.77
N VAL A 209 3.33 12.00 -9.57
CA VAL A 209 2.62 12.09 -8.29
C VAL A 209 1.68 10.90 -8.13
N SER A 210 1.63 10.31 -6.92
CA SER A 210 0.54 9.40 -6.58
C SER A 210 -0.73 10.19 -6.23
N THR A 211 -1.90 9.62 -6.47
CA THR A 211 -3.17 10.25 -6.09
C THR A 211 -3.24 10.57 -4.59
N GLU A 212 -2.62 9.76 -3.75
CA GLU A 212 -2.54 10.02 -2.31
C GLU A 212 -1.70 11.27 -2.00
N THR A 213 -0.54 11.41 -2.63
CA THR A 213 0.31 12.60 -2.48
C THR A 213 -0.39 13.85 -3.01
N PHE A 214 -1.08 13.75 -4.17
CA PHE A 214 -1.88 14.84 -4.75
C PHE A 214 -2.99 15.29 -3.79
N LEU A 215 -3.68 14.33 -3.13
CA LEU A 215 -4.68 14.62 -2.09
C LEU A 215 -4.05 15.35 -0.89
N ASN A 216 -2.94 14.85 -0.38
CA ASN A 216 -2.30 15.42 0.80
C ASN A 216 -1.83 16.85 0.52
N GLU A 217 -1.18 17.08 -0.63
CA GLU A 217 -0.76 18.44 -1.03
C GLU A 217 -1.97 19.38 -1.28
N TYR A 218 -3.08 18.86 -1.80
CA TYR A 218 -4.32 19.64 -1.96
C TYR A 218 -4.91 20.07 -0.61
N VAL A 219 -5.03 19.13 0.32
CA VAL A 219 -5.54 19.41 1.68
C VAL A 219 -4.63 20.38 2.42
N ASP A 220 -3.32 20.20 2.32
CA ASP A 220 -2.33 21.11 2.92
C ASP A 220 -2.39 22.50 2.28
N GLY A 221 -2.61 22.57 0.97
CA GLY A 221 -2.81 23.83 0.25
C GLY A 221 -4.02 24.62 0.74
N ILE A 222 -5.11 23.93 1.05
CA ILE A 222 -6.31 24.54 1.64
C ILE A 222 -6.04 25.01 3.08
N ARG A 223 -5.48 24.14 3.92
CA ARG A 223 -5.21 24.43 5.34
C ARG A 223 -4.27 25.60 5.54
N ASN A 224 -3.22 25.66 4.69
CA ASN A 224 -2.18 26.67 4.80
C ASN A 224 -2.43 27.90 3.91
N ASN A 225 -3.60 27.99 3.26
CA ASN A 225 -3.96 29.04 2.32
C ASN A 225 -2.96 29.22 1.16
N THR A 226 -2.36 28.11 0.71
CA THR A 226 -1.36 28.05 -0.38
C THR A 226 -1.88 27.33 -1.63
N ILE A 227 -3.19 27.26 -1.79
CA ILE A 227 -3.85 26.57 -2.91
C ILE A 227 -3.39 27.09 -4.28
N SER A 228 -3.04 28.39 -4.41
CA SER A 228 -2.51 28.96 -5.64
C SER A 228 -1.13 28.37 -6.03
N ALA A 229 -0.28 28.08 -5.05
CA ALA A 229 1.00 27.43 -5.28
C ALA A 229 0.81 25.95 -5.70
N PHE A 230 -0.15 25.25 -5.09
CA PHE A 230 -0.56 23.91 -5.49
C PHE A 230 -1.04 23.90 -6.96
N LYS A 231 -2.00 24.78 -7.31
CA LYS A 231 -2.53 24.89 -8.67
C LYS A 231 -1.42 25.13 -9.70
N ARG A 232 -0.49 26.07 -9.43
CA ARG A 232 0.65 26.33 -10.28
C ARG A 232 1.54 25.10 -10.47
N ARG A 233 1.85 24.40 -9.37
CA ARG A 233 2.68 23.21 -9.36
C ARG A 233 2.18 22.09 -10.28
N TYR A 234 0.86 21.94 -10.43
CA TYR A 234 0.25 20.87 -11.21
C TYR A 234 -0.30 21.31 -12.57
N ARG A 235 -0.57 22.61 -12.79
CA ARG A 235 -1.15 23.10 -14.04
C ARG A 235 -0.12 23.72 -15.00
N GLU A 236 1.11 23.99 -14.55
CA GLU A 236 2.17 24.58 -15.38
C GLU A 236 3.18 23.55 -15.90
N VAL A 237 3.06 22.28 -15.55
CA VAL A 237 3.94 21.20 -16.04
C VAL A 237 3.67 20.84 -17.50
N ASP A 238 4.68 20.31 -18.18
CA ASP A 238 4.56 19.84 -19.57
C ASP A 238 4.07 18.39 -19.64
N VAL A 239 4.43 17.58 -18.62
CA VAL A 239 4.00 16.18 -18.49
C VAL A 239 3.56 15.90 -17.06
N LEU A 240 2.30 15.53 -16.87
CA LEU A 240 1.75 15.07 -15.60
C LEU A 240 1.58 13.54 -15.63
N LEU A 241 2.25 12.86 -14.71
CA LEU A 241 2.16 11.43 -14.50
C LEU A 241 1.45 11.20 -13.15
N ILE A 242 0.20 10.74 -13.19
CA ILE A 242 -0.57 10.50 -11.97
C ILE A 242 -0.81 9.01 -11.78
N ASP A 243 -0.40 8.50 -10.62
CA ASP A 243 -0.44 7.08 -10.31
C ASP A 243 -1.63 6.75 -9.39
N ASP A 244 -2.23 5.59 -9.64
CA ASP A 244 -3.28 5.00 -8.82
C ASP A 244 -4.52 5.90 -8.66
N ILE A 245 -5.10 6.36 -9.79
CA ILE A 245 -6.23 7.30 -9.84
C ILE A 245 -7.48 6.77 -9.10
N GLN A 246 -7.62 5.44 -8.90
CA GLN A 246 -8.74 4.84 -8.16
C GLN A 246 -8.83 5.36 -6.73
N PHE A 247 -7.76 5.87 -6.12
CA PHE A 247 -7.81 6.48 -4.81
C PHE A 247 -8.52 7.85 -4.75
N MET A 248 -9.02 8.36 -5.88
CA MET A 248 -9.98 9.48 -5.91
C MET A 248 -11.41 9.07 -5.58
N GLU A 249 -11.69 7.77 -5.48
CA GLU A 249 -13.01 7.24 -5.12
C GLU A 249 -13.55 7.89 -3.84
N GLY A 250 -14.81 8.39 -3.90
CA GLY A 250 -15.49 9.03 -2.78
C GLY A 250 -14.94 10.40 -2.34
N LYS A 251 -14.06 11.03 -3.12
CA LYS A 251 -13.41 12.31 -2.77
C LYS A 251 -13.80 13.42 -3.74
N GLU A 252 -15.06 13.87 -3.70
CA GLU A 252 -15.63 14.84 -4.64
C GLU A 252 -14.78 16.09 -4.84
N GLY A 253 -14.35 16.75 -3.77
CA GLY A 253 -13.52 17.96 -3.86
C GLY A 253 -12.16 17.73 -4.55
N LEU A 254 -11.58 16.53 -4.39
CA LEU A 254 -10.35 16.15 -5.09
C LEU A 254 -10.62 15.90 -6.57
N GLN A 255 -11.73 15.23 -6.89
CA GLN A 255 -12.14 14.97 -8.27
C GLN A 255 -12.41 16.28 -9.01
N GLU A 256 -13.04 17.25 -8.36
CA GLU A 256 -13.27 18.58 -8.92
C GLU A 256 -11.95 19.32 -9.21
N GLU A 257 -11.02 19.38 -8.25
CA GLU A 257 -9.72 20.03 -8.46
C GLU A 257 -8.91 19.32 -9.56
N PHE A 258 -8.94 17.99 -9.59
CA PHE A 258 -8.29 17.24 -10.67
C PHE A 258 -8.93 17.47 -12.03
N PHE A 259 -10.25 17.58 -12.10
CA PHE A 259 -10.96 17.94 -13.34
C PHE A 259 -10.49 19.29 -13.90
N HIS A 260 -10.34 20.29 -13.06
CA HIS A 260 -9.80 21.60 -13.46
C HIS A 260 -8.34 21.52 -13.89
N THR A 261 -7.52 20.75 -13.19
CA THR A 261 -6.11 20.51 -13.54
C THR A 261 -6.00 19.80 -14.88
N PHE A 262 -6.81 18.75 -15.10
CA PHE A 262 -6.88 18.03 -16.38
C PHE A 262 -7.23 18.96 -17.53
N ASN A 263 -8.29 19.77 -17.41
CA ASN A 263 -8.71 20.70 -18.45
C ASN A 263 -7.64 21.75 -18.77
N SER A 264 -6.95 22.28 -17.77
CA SER A 264 -5.86 23.25 -17.95
C SER A 264 -4.71 22.65 -18.74
N LEU A 265 -4.26 21.44 -18.40
CA LEU A 265 -3.17 20.74 -19.07
C LEU A 265 -3.56 20.32 -20.49
N HIS A 266 -4.69 19.64 -20.62
CA HIS A 266 -5.15 19.16 -21.92
C HIS A 266 -5.43 20.31 -22.90
N GLY A 267 -6.05 21.39 -22.43
CA GLY A 267 -6.30 22.60 -23.24
C GLY A 267 -5.03 23.32 -23.71
N SER A 268 -3.93 23.14 -22.99
CA SER A 268 -2.60 23.67 -23.33
C SER A 268 -1.73 22.64 -24.07
N SER A 269 -2.31 21.53 -24.55
CA SER A 269 -1.62 20.43 -25.23
C SER A 269 -0.46 19.82 -24.40
N LYS A 270 -0.58 19.84 -23.06
CA LYS A 270 0.35 19.19 -22.14
C LYS A 270 -0.01 17.72 -21.98
N GLN A 271 0.98 16.85 -21.80
CA GLN A 271 0.77 15.42 -21.70
C GLN A 271 0.23 15.03 -20.32
N ILE A 272 -0.79 14.17 -20.32
CA ILE A 272 -1.32 13.54 -19.11
C ILE A 272 -1.20 12.02 -19.28
N VAL A 273 -0.63 11.35 -18.26
CA VAL A 273 -0.58 9.89 -18.17
C VAL A 273 -1.17 9.46 -16.83
N ILE A 274 -2.07 8.49 -16.86
CA ILE A 274 -2.85 8.06 -15.70
C ILE A 274 -2.68 6.56 -15.54
N SER A 275 -2.44 6.09 -14.30
CA SER A 275 -2.54 4.67 -13.98
C SER A 275 -3.76 4.37 -13.11
N SER A 276 -4.27 3.14 -13.20
CA SER A 276 -5.37 2.63 -12.38
C SER A 276 -5.26 1.11 -12.17
N ASP A 277 -5.93 0.60 -11.15
CA ASP A 277 -6.10 -0.85 -10.97
C ASP A 277 -7.23 -1.41 -11.85
N ARG A 278 -8.11 -0.54 -12.40
CA ARG A 278 -9.30 -0.89 -13.21
C ARG A 278 -9.60 0.17 -14.25
N VAL A 279 -10.48 -0.16 -15.20
CA VAL A 279 -10.97 0.78 -16.22
C VAL A 279 -11.74 1.95 -15.61
N PRO A 280 -11.80 3.13 -16.24
CA PRO A 280 -12.52 4.30 -15.71
C PRO A 280 -13.96 4.01 -15.31
N ASP A 281 -14.66 3.16 -16.07
CA ASP A 281 -16.07 2.80 -15.82
C ASP A 281 -16.27 1.93 -14.59
N ALA A 282 -15.25 1.21 -14.18
CA ALA A 282 -15.28 0.35 -13.00
C ALA A 282 -14.82 1.05 -11.72
N ILE A 283 -14.45 2.34 -11.78
CA ILE A 283 -14.10 3.12 -10.59
C ILE A 283 -15.40 3.63 -9.96
N PRO A 284 -15.79 3.13 -8.76
CA PRO A 284 -16.99 3.58 -8.08
C PRO A 284 -16.91 5.09 -7.77
N THR A 285 -18.06 5.76 -7.75
CA THR A 285 -18.19 7.19 -7.40
C THR A 285 -17.28 8.16 -8.18
N LEU A 286 -16.66 7.71 -9.30
CA LEU A 286 -15.95 8.61 -10.20
C LEU A 286 -16.97 9.45 -10.98
N GLU A 287 -16.80 10.77 -10.95
CA GLU A 287 -17.67 11.69 -11.68
C GLU A 287 -17.68 11.41 -13.20
N ASP A 288 -18.87 11.46 -13.80
CA ASP A 288 -19.06 11.18 -15.24
C ASP A 288 -18.22 12.10 -16.14
N ARG A 289 -18.03 13.36 -15.72
CA ARG A 289 -17.19 14.31 -16.45
C ARG A 289 -15.72 13.89 -16.48
N LEU A 290 -15.16 13.33 -15.39
CA LEU A 290 -13.79 12.78 -15.38
C LEU A 290 -13.70 11.49 -16.18
N ARG A 291 -14.69 10.59 -16.04
CA ARG A 291 -14.79 9.36 -16.80
C ARG A 291 -14.80 9.64 -18.31
N GLY A 292 -15.56 10.65 -18.75
CA GLY A 292 -15.56 11.13 -20.12
C GLY A 292 -14.19 11.62 -20.58
N ARG A 293 -13.47 12.39 -19.74
CA ARG A 293 -12.12 12.90 -20.07
C ARG A 293 -11.09 11.79 -20.22
N PHE A 294 -11.13 10.77 -19.36
CA PHE A 294 -10.19 9.65 -19.45
C PHE A 294 -10.35 8.84 -20.73
N ARG A 295 -11.54 8.84 -21.34
CA ARG A 295 -11.83 8.19 -22.62
C ARG A 295 -11.38 8.96 -23.86
N TRP A 296 -11.01 10.23 -23.74
CA TRP A 296 -10.60 11.04 -24.90
C TRP A 296 -9.33 10.55 -25.55
N GLY A 297 -8.43 9.96 -24.81
CA GLY A 297 -7.15 9.46 -25.29
C GLY A 297 -7.14 7.96 -25.54
N LEU A 298 -6.03 7.31 -25.19
CA LEU A 298 -5.86 5.86 -25.30
C LEU A 298 -5.98 5.21 -23.92
N ILE A 299 -6.85 4.21 -23.84
CA ILE A 299 -6.94 3.30 -22.67
C ILE A 299 -6.27 1.98 -23.06
N THR A 300 -5.30 1.54 -22.28
CA THR A 300 -4.58 0.28 -22.48
C THR A 300 -4.44 -0.49 -21.18
N ASP A 301 -4.42 -1.81 -21.28
CA ASP A 301 -4.29 -2.71 -20.13
C ASP A 301 -2.91 -3.36 -20.06
N ILE A 302 -2.56 -3.78 -18.85
CA ILE A 302 -1.45 -4.68 -18.59
C ILE A 302 -2.01 -5.93 -17.94
N GLN A 303 -1.83 -7.07 -18.60
CA GLN A 303 -2.26 -8.37 -18.12
C GLN A 303 -1.14 -9.09 -17.33
N PRO A 304 -1.48 -10.08 -16.48
CA PRO A 304 -0.49 -10.90 -15.82
C PRO A 304 0.48 -11.56 -16.83
N PRO A 305 1.79 -11.52 -16.56
CA PRO A 305 2.80 -12.07 -17.48
C PRO A 305 2.73 -13.60 -17.56
N ASP A 306 3.04 -14.15 -18.72
CA ASP A 306 3.28 -15.57 -18.92
C ASP A 306 4.56 -16.05 -18.20
N VAL A 307 4.80 -17.37 -18.18
CA VAL A 307 5.95 -17.95 -17.47
C VAL A 307 7.28 -17.45 -18.05
N GLU A 308 7.35 -17.30 -19.37
CA GLU A 308 8.56 -16.86 -20.07
C GLU A 308 8.90 -15.41 -19.69
N THR A 309 7.90 -14.54 -19.70
CA THR A 309 8.07 -13.14 -19.26
C THR A 309 8.44 -13.07 -17.78
N ARG A 310 7.83 -13.88 -16.91
CA ARG A 310 8.21 -13.93 -15.48
C ARG A 310 9.65 -14.36 -15.29
N LEU A 311 10.10 -15.39 -16.02
CA LEU A 311 11.48 -15.84 -15.98
C LEU A 311 12.45 -14.74 -16.46
N ALA A 312 12.13 -14.04 -17.54
CA ALA A 312 12.92 -12.92 -18.02
C ALA A 312 13.01 -11.77 -16.99
N ILE A 313 11.91 -11.47 -16.27
CA ILE A 313 11.88 -10.47 -15.18
C ILE A 313 12.83 -10.91 -14.06
N LEU A 314 12.77 -12.17 -13.63
CA LEU A 314 13.62 -12.69 -12.56
C LEU A 314 15.11 -12.69 -12.95
N ARG A 315 15.44 -13.05 -14.20
CA ARG A 315 16.83 -13.01 -14.71
C ARG A 315 17.37 -11.58 -14.70
N ASN A 316 16.61 -10.64 -15.25
CA ASN A 316 16.99 -9.22 -15.24
C ASN A 316 17.18 -8.69 -13.80
N LYS A 317 16.30 -9.09 -12.87
CA LYS A 317 16.40 -8.70 -11.46
C LYS A 317 17.64 -9.32 -10.79
N ALA A 318 17.92 -10.59 -11.02
CA ALA A 318 19.08 -11.28 -10.47
C ALA A 318 20.40 -10.67 -10.97
N GLU A 319 20.48 -10.39 -12.27
CA GLU A 319 21.65 -9.72 -12.88
C GLU A 319 21.90 -8.33 -12.29
N ARG A 320 20.88 -7.53 -12.18
CA ARG A 320 20.97 -6.14 -11.63
C ARG A 320 21.34 -6.09 -10.16
N GLU A 321 20.93 -7.08 -9.39
CA GLU A 321 21.23 -7.16 -7.95
C GLU A 321 22.45 -8.07 -7.68
N HIS A 322 23.11 -8.56 -8.72
CA HIS A 322 24.27 -9.45 -8.62
C HIS A 322 24.01 -10.69 -7.77
N LEU A 323 22.81 -11.29 -7.92
CA LEU A 323 22.43 -12.47 -7.20
C LEU A 323 22.88 -13.72 -7.97
N ASP A 324 23.64 -14.58 -7.31
CA ASP A 324 24.06 -15.89 -7.86
C ASP A 324 22.94 -16.91 -7.63
N ALA A 325 21.90 -16.85 -8.48
CA ALA A 325 20.76 -17.74 -8.45
C ALA A 325 20.79 -18.68 -9.66
N ALA A 326 20.83 -19.98 -9.39
CA ALA A 326 20.82 -21.00 -10.44
C ALA A 326 19.56 -20.88 -11.32
N PRO A 327 19.63 -21.15 -12.65
CA PRO A 327 18.49 -21.06 -13.56
C PRO A 327 17.26 -21.86 -13.08
N GLU A 328 17.47 -23.02 -12.48
CA GLU A 328 16.40 -23.90 -11.97
C GLU A 328 15.61 -23.24 -10.82
N VAL A 329 16.28 -22.40 -10.01
CA VAL A 329 15.63 -21.64 -8.94
C VAL A 329 14.72 -20.57 -9.54
N LEU A 330 15.21 -19.83 -10.54
CA LEU A 330 14.43 -18.80 -11.23
C LEU A 330 13.22 -19.42 -11.95
N GLU A 331 13.36 -20.57 -12.57
CA GLU A 331 12.27 -21.33 -13.19
C GLU A 331 11.25 -21.82 -12.16
N PHE A 332 11.72 -22.31 -11.01
CA PHE A 332 10.85 -22.69 -9.91
C PHE A 332 10.03 -21.49 -9.38
N ILE A 333 10.67 -20.33 -9.15
CA ILE A 333 9.98 -19.12 -8.71
C ILE A 333 8.98 -18.67 -9.78
N ALA A 334 9.40 -18.59 -11.06
CA ALA A 334 8.55 -18.16 -12.18
C ALA A 334 7.30 -19.05 -12.36
N SER A 335 7.44 -20.35 -12.12
CA SER A 335 6.32 -21.29 -12.19
C SER A 335 5.43 -21.26 -10.95
N SER A 336 6.00 -20.96 -9.78
CA SER A 336 5.28 -20.98 -8.49
C SER A 336 4.54 -19.69 -8.18
N VAL A 337 5.11 -18.52 -8.51
CA VAL A 337 4.52 -17.19 -8.22
C VAL A 337 3.89 -16.64 -9.50
N THR A 338 2.55 -16.63 -9.56
CA THR A 338 1.78 -16.25 -10.75
C THR A 338 0.91 -15.02 -10.56
N THR A 339 0.84 -14.49 -9.35
CA THR A 339 -0.10 -13.43 -8.95
C THR A 339 0.27 -12.08 -9.53
N ASN A 340 1.48 -11.61 -9.29
CA ASN A 340 1.96 -10.31 -9.77
C ASN A 340 3.50 -10.25 -9.73
N ILE A 341 4.07 -9.25 -10.44
CA ILE A 341 5.52 -9.06 -10.56
C ILE A 341 6.14 -8.67 -9.21
N ARG A 342 5.42 -7.90 -8.38
CA ARG A 342 5.93 -7.47 -7.07
C ARG A 342 6.16 -8.66 -6.13
N GLU A 343 5.23 -9.62 -6.10
CA GLU A 343 5.41 -10.86 -5.34
C GLU A 343 6.50 -11.75 -5.96
N LEU A 344 6.61 -11.77 -7.28
CA LEU A 344 7.63 -12.53 -8.00
C LEU A 344 9.05 -12.03 -7.65
N GLU A 345 9.29 -10.72 -7.73
CA GLU A 345 10.56 -10.12 -7.33
C GLU A 345 10.81 -10.27 -5.82
N GLY A 346 9.77 -10.09 -5.00
CA GLY A 346 9.83 -10.26 -3.55
C GLY A 346 10.23 -11.68 -3.14
N ALA A 347 9.79 -12.71 -3.87
CA ALA A 347 10.18 -14.10 -3.65
C ALA A 347 11.68 -14.30 -3.87
N LEU A 348 12.24 -13.77 -4.96
CA LEU A 348 13.67 -13.84 -5.23
C LEU A 348 14.50 -13.13 -4.16
N VAL A 349 14.10 -11.90 -3.78
CA VAL A 349 14.77 -11.11 -2.75
C VAL A 349 14.73 -11.83 -1.39
N ARG A 350 13.60 -12.45 -1.03
CA ARG A 350 13.45 -13.23 0.22
C ARG A 350 14.42 -14.40 0.26
N ILE A 351 14.54 -15.16 -0.83
CA ILE A 351 15.46 -16.29 -0.92
C ILE A 351 16.91 -15.81 -0.82
N ALA A 352 17.27 -14.77 -1.57
CA ALA A 352 18.60 -14.21 -1.57
C ALA A 352 19.02 -13.68 -0.19
N ALA A 353 18.13 -12.97 0.48
CA ALA A 353 18.36 -12.45 1.83
C ALA A 353 18.58 -13.58 2.84
N TYR A 354 17.76 -14.65 2.80
CA TYR A 354 17.91 -15.80 3.68
C TYR A 354 19.23 -16.53 3.43
N ALA A 355 19.58 -16.78 2.16
CA ALA A 355 20.84 -17.44 1.79
C ALA A 355 22.05 -16.63 2.24
N SER A 356 22.03 -15.31 2.09
CA SER A 356 23.09 -14.41 2.55
C SER A 356 23.26 -14.43 4.06
N LEU A 357 22.17 -14.35 4.83
CA LEU A 357 22.19 -14.37 6.30
C LEU A 357 22.71 -15.69 6.86
N ASN A 358 22.33 -16.81 6.25
CA ASN A 358 22.70 -18.15 6.72
C ASN A 358 23.96 -18.70 6.03
N LYS A 359 24.58 -17.92 5.11
CA LYS A 359 25.75 -18.32 4.32
C LYS A 359 25.53 -19.65 3.57
N THR A 360 24.32 -19.85 3.05
CA THR A 360 23.93 -21.02 2.28
C THR A 360 23.81 -20.66 0.80
N GLN A 361 23.97 -21.67 -0.08
CA GLN A 361 23.75 -21.46 -1.51
C GLN A 361 22.25 -21.36 -1.84
N ILE A 362 21.94 -20.55 -2.84
CA ILE A 362 20.59 -20.46 -3.40
C ILE A 362 20.33 -21.70 -4.25
N ASN A 363 19.45 -22.60 -3.77
CA ASN A 363 19.03 -23.80 -4.48
C ASN A 363 17.51 -23.98 -4.46
N VAL A 364 17.00 -24.97 -5.18
CA VAL A 364 15.56 -25.20 -5.34
C VAL A 364 14.91 -25.67 -4.03
N GLU A 365 15.62 -26.45 -3.21
CA GLU A 365 15.14 -26.94 -1.92
C GLU A 365 14.87 -25.75 -0.97
N LEU A 366 15.83 -24.85 -0.85
CA LEU A 366 15.69 -23.62 -0.07
C LEU A 366 14.54 -22.74 -0.61
N ALA A 367 14.43 -22.60 -1.93
CA ALA A 367 13.35 -21.86 -2.55
C ALA A 367 11.98 -22.48 -2.23
N ARG A 368 11.87 -23.80 -2.26
CA ARG A 368 10.66 -24.55 -1.94
C ARG A 368 10.26 -24.34 -0.47
N GLU A 369 11.20 -24.43 0.44
CA GLU A 369 10.97 -24.23 1.87
C GLU A 369 10.47 -22.81 2.17
N LEU A 370 11.15 -21.79 1.63
CA LEU A 370 10.83 -20.39 1.91
C LEU A 370 9.55 -19.88 1.21
N LEU A 371 9.13 -20.54 0.13
CA LEU A 371 7.94 -20.17 -0.63
C LEU A 371 6.73 -21.07 -0.33
N VAL A 372 6.80 -21.95 0.68
CA VAL A 372 5.67 -22.80 1.07
C VAL A 372 4.38 -22.00 1.22
N ASP A 373 4.41 -20.84 1.88
CA ASP A 373 3.23 -20.01 2.07
C ASP A 373 2.63 -19.47 0.75
N LEU A 374 3.50 -19.13 -0.22
CA LEU A 374 3.07 -18.64 -1.54
C LEU A 374 2.58 -19.79 -2.42
N VAL A 375 3.21 -20.96 -2.32
CA VAL A 375 2.81 -22.19 -3.02
C VAL A 375 1.53 -22.76 -2.41
N SER A 376 1.40 -22.77 -1.09
CA SER A 376 0.22 -23.27 -0.38
C SER A 376 -1.01 -22.40 -0.63
N ARG A 377 -0.87 -21.11 -0.81
CA ARG A 377 -1.97 -20.23 -1.27
C ARG A 377 -2.49 -20.63 -2.64
N ARG A 378 -1.66 -21.24 -3.48
CA ARG A 378 -2.05 -21.78 -4.79
C ARG A 378 -2.81 -23.11 -4.66
N VAL A 379 -2.39 -23.96 -3.73
CA VAL A 379 -3.08 -25.23 -3.44
C VAL A 379 -4.41 -24.95 -2.70
N GLY A 380 -4.45 -23.94 -1.80
CA GLY A 380 -5.67 -23.50 -1.15
C GLY A 380 -6.68 -22.78 -2.08
N LYS A 381 -6.22 -22.13 -3.17
CA LYS A 381 -7.09 -21.52 -4.19
C LYS A 381 -7.70 -22.52 -5.19
N GLN A 382 -7.32 -23.80 -5.18
CA GLN A 382 -7.90 -24.86 -6.01
C GLN A 382 -8.84 -25.78 -5.26
N ARG A 383 -9.55 -25.29 -4.22
CA ARG A 383 -10.79 -25.99 -3.85
C ARG A 383 -11.72 -25.87 -5.05
N SER A 384 -12.12 -27.00 -5.63
CA SER A 384 -13.12 -26.95 -6.69
C SER A 384 -14.38 -26.30 -6.11
N ALA A 385 -15.12 -25.55 -6.90
CA ALA A 385 -16.37 -24.96 -6.45
C ALA A 385 -17.35 -26.01 -5.88
N GLU A 386 -17.21 -27.24 -6.32
CA GLU A 386 -17.97 -28.39 -5.82
C GLU A 386 -17.52 -28.84 -4.42
N GLN A 387 -16.22 -28.87 -4.17
CA GLN A 387 -15.67 -29.16 -2.84
C GLN A 387 -16.07 -28.07 -1.84
N LEU A 388 -15.96 -26.79 -2.24
CA LEU A 388 -16.37 -25.67 -1.43
C LEU A 388 -17.86 -25.71 -1.11
N LEU A 389 -18.71 -26.07 -2.08
CA LEU A 389 -20.14 -26.27 -1.84
C LEU A 389 -20.40 -27.40 -0.84
N SER A 390 -19.67 -28.53 -0.94
CA SER A 390 -19.81 -29.64 0.00
C SER A 390 -19.44 -29.21 1.42
N GLU A 391 -18.29 -28.58 1.61
CA GLU A 391 -17.84 -28.12 2.93
C GLU A 391 -18.79 -27.07 3.55
N ILE A 392 -19.34 -26.15 2.74
CA ILE A 392 -20.36 -25.19 3.20
C ILE A 392 -21.64 -25.90 3.62
N CYS A 393 -22.08 -26.90 2.85
CA CYS A 393 -23.28 -27.69 3.18
C CYS A 393 -23.10 -28.49 4.47
N ASP A 394 -21.94 -29.10 4.67
CA ASP A 394 -21.58 -29.81 5.90
C ASP A 394 -21.64 -28.89 7.14
N TYR A 395 -21.07 -27.68 7.03
CA TYR A 395 -21.14 -26.68 8.09
C TYR A 395 -22.58 -26.24 8.39
N LEU A 396 -23.43 -26.10 7.36
CA LEU A 396 -24.82 -25.68 7.50
C LEU A 396 -25.76 -26.85 7.91
N GLY A 397 -25.22 -28.07 8.02
CA GLY A 397 -26.00 -29.27 8.40
C GLY A 397 -27.03 -29.68 7.35
N VAL A 398 -26.76 -29.45 6.05
CA VAL A 398 -27.66 -29.80 4.94
C VAL A 398 -26.90 -30.61 3.88
N SER A 399 -27.59 -31.52 3.18
CA SER A 399 -26.95 -32.25 2.10
C SER A 399 -26.81 -31.40 0.82
N VAL A 400 -25.79 -31.66 0.02
CA VAL A 400 -25.58 -31.02 -1.27
C VAL A 400 -26.75 -31.25 -2.22
N GLU A 401 -27.34 -32.46 -2.19
CA GLU A 401 -28.53 -32.83 -2.98
C GLU A 401 -29.74 -31.99 -2.60
N ALA A 402 -29.94 -31.74 -1.29
CA ALA A 402 -31.07 -30.93 -0.81
C ALA A 402 -30.92 -29.47 -1.26
N VAL A 403 -29.67 -28.93 -1.26
CA VAL A 403 -29.38 -27.58 -1.70
C VAL A 403 -29.50 -27.43 -3.24
N ARG A 404 -29.07 -28.41 -4.00
CA ARG A 404 -29.26 -28.51 -5.46
C ARG A 404 -30.71 -28.77 -5.86
N GLY A 405 -31.43 -29.51 -5.04
CA GLY A 405 -32.81 -29.94 -5.29
C GLY A 405 -33.83 -28.79 -5.32
N ARG A 406 -35.08 -29.15 -5.65
CA ARG A 406 -36.21 -28.19 -5.76
C ARG A 406 -36.93 -27.90 -4.44
N SER A 407 -36.37 -28.35 -3.30
CA SER A 407 -37.00 -28.14 -1.99
C SER A 407 -37.22 -26.65 -1.70
N ARG A 408 -38.42 -26.35 -1.18
CA ARG A 408 -38.86 -25.02 -0.74
C ARG A 408 -38.95 -24.90 0.80
N GLN A 409 -38.48 -25.89 1.53
CA GLN A 409 -38.42 -25.84 2.99
C GLN A 409 -37.52 -24.70 3.46
N ARG A 410 -37.98 -23.90 4.40
CA ARG A 410 -37.30 -22.68 4.87
C ARG A 410 -35.82 -22.89 5.26
N PRO A 411 -35.45 -23.96 6.01
CA PRO A 411 -34.05 -24.19 6.36
C PRO A 411 -33.14 -24.41 5.12
N ILE A 412 -33.63 -25.24 4.16
CA ILE A 412 -32.88 -25.58 2.94
C ILE A 412 -32.75 -24.37 2.01
N VAL A 413 -33.83 -23.56 1.93
CA VAL A 413 -33.79 -22.31 1.13
C VAL A 413 -32.81 -21.31 1.75
N GLY A 414 -32.80 -21.16 3.08
CA GLY A 414 -31.83 -20.30 3.78
C GLY A 414 -30.40 -20.77 3.55
N ALA A 415 -30.12 -22.05 3.78
CA ALA A 415 -28.76 -22.61 3.52
C ALA A 415 -28.32 -22.44 2.06
N ARG A 416 -29.23 -22.66 1.12
CA ARG A 416 -28.94 -22.43 -0.33
C ARG A 416 -28.57 -20.99 -0.62
N GLN A 417 -29.30 -20.01 -0.06
CA GLN A 417 -29.05 -18.59 -0.27
C GLN A 417 -27.70 -18.18 0.34
N THR A 418 -27.43 -18.63 1.57
CA THR A 418 -26.13 -18.42 2.23
C THR A 418 -24.98 -19.04 1.43
N ALA A 419 -25.13 -20.30 0.96
CA ALA A 419 -24.09 -20.96 0.16
C ALA A 419 -23.82 -20.24 -1.17
N MET A 420 -24.87 -19.77 -1.87
CA MET A 420 -24.70 -18.96 -3.09
C MET A 420 -23.94 -17.66 -2.83
N TYR A 421 -24.24 -16.99 -1.72
CA TYR A 421 -23.55 -15.78 -1.31
C TYR A 421 -22.07 -16.05 -0.99
N VAL A 422 -21.79 -17.04 -0.15
CA VAL A 422 -20.43 -17.39 0.28
C VAL A 422 -19.57 -17.81 -0.92
N ILE A 423 -20.09 -18.63 -1.84
CA ILE A 423 -19.38 -19.03 -3.06
C ILE A 423 -19.12 -17.82 -3.95
N ARG A 424 -20.05 -16.86 -4.05
CA ARG A 424 -19.84 -15.63 -4.82
C ARG A 424 -18.70 -14.78 -4.24
N GLU A 425 -18.61 -14.67 -2.92
CA GLU A 425 -17.58 -13.88 -2.22
C GLU A 425 -16.19 -14.56 -2.22
N LEU A 426 -16.15 -15.90 -2.26
CA LEU A 426 -14.90 -16.66 -2.18
C LEU A 426 -14.33 -17.07 -3.55
N THR A 427 -15.11 -16.92 -4.63
CA THR A 427 -14.71 -17.36 -5.97
C THR A 427 -14.99 -16.29 -7.03
N ASP A 428 -14.23 -16.32 -8.12
CA ASP A 428 -14.45 -15.45 -9.28
C ASP A 428 -15.53 -15.99 -10.24
N LEU A 429 -16.36 -16.94 -9.79
CA LEU A 429 -17.41 -17.54 -10.61
C LEU A 429 -18.47 -16.53 -11.00
N SER A 430 -18.86 -16.54 -12.29
CA SER A 430 -19.99 -15.74 -12.75
C SER A 430 -21.31 -16.29 -12.21
N TYR A 431 -22.35 -15.45 -12.10
CA TYR A 431 -23.68 -15.87 -11.67
C TYR A 431 -24.24 -17.08 -12.45
N PRO A 432 -24.08 -17.18 -13.80
CA PRO A 432 -24.42 -18.39 -14.52
C PRO A 432 -23.63 -19.64 -14.14
N ALA A 433 -22.34 -19.47 -13.80
CA ALA A 433 -21.51 -20.59 -13.34
C ALA A 433 -21.97 -21.12 -11.96
N ILE A 434 -22.26 -20.20 -11.02
CA ILE A 434 -22.85 -20.53 -9.72
C ILE A 434 -24.22 -21.20 -9.91
N ALA A 435 -25.06 -20.69 -10.79
CA ALA A 435 -26.38 -21.27 -11.07
C ALA A 435 -26.28 -22.75 -11.53
N ARG A 436 -25.31 -23.07 -12.38
CA ARG A 436 -25.01 -24.46 -12.81
C ARG A 436 -24.61 -25.35 -11.62
N LEU A 437 -23.77 -24.84 -10.72
CA LEU A 437 -23.32 -25.55 -9.52
C LEU A 437 -24.51 -25.93 -8.61
N PHE A 438 -25.56 -25.12 -8.57
CA PHE A 438 -26.77 -25.32 -7.77
C PHE A 438 -27.91 -26.03 -8.53
N GLY A 439 -27.59 -26.90 -9.47
CA GLY A 439 -28.54 -27.75 -10.19
C GLY A 439 -29.17 -27.09 -11.42
N GLY A 440 -28.43 -26.18 -12.09
CA GLY A 440 -28.86 -25.56 -13.34
C GLY A 440 -30.03 -24.55 -13.17
N ARG A 441 -30.01 -23.81 -12.07
CA ARG A 441 -31.00 -22.75 -11.79
C ARG A 441 -30.79 -21.56 -12.73
N ASP A 442 -31.79 -20.71 -12.82
CA ASP A 442 -31.64 -19.44 -13.49
C ASP A 442 -30.66 -18.53 -12.72
N HIS A 443 -29.81 -17.81 -13.45
CA HIS A 443 -28.81 -16.91 -12.88
C HIS A 443 -29.45 -15.76 -12.07
N THR A 444 -30.67 -15.33 -12.43
CA THR A 444 -31.44 -14.33 -11.68
C THR A 444 -31.77 -14.84 -10.27
N THR A 445 -32.00 -16.15 -10.11
CA THR A 445 -32.20 -16.78 -8.77
C THR A 445 -30.96 -16.60 -7.89
N VAL A 446 -29.76 -16.69 -8.47
CA VAL A 446 -28.50 -16.49 -7.73
C VAL A 446 -28.32 -15.01 -7.35
N ILE A 447 -28.60 -14.08 -8.27
CA ILE A 447 -28.56 -12.64 -7.99
C ILE A 447 -29.48 -12.31 -6.81
N HIS A 448 -30.75 -12.71 -6.89
CA HIS A 448 -31.71 -12.49 -5.79
C HIS A 448 -31.30 -13.15 -4.48
N ALA A 449 -30.66 -14.34 -4.52
CA ALA A 449 -30.17 -15.01 -3.33
C ALA A 449 -29.03 -14.23 -2.67
N VAL A 450 -28.12 -13.69 -3.46
CA VAL A 450 -26.98 -12.87 -3.00
C VAL A 450 -27.50 -11.57 -2.36
N GLU A 451 -28.34 -10.82 -3.09
CA GLU A 451 -28.93 -9.57 -2.59
C GLU A 451 -29.73 -9.77 -1.31
N LYS A 452 -30.55 -10.83 -1.28
CA LYS A 452 -31.35 -11.15 -0.10
C LYS A 452 -30.49 -11.51 1.10
N THR A 453 -29.41 -12.28 0.90
CA THR A 453 -28.50 -12.63 2.00
C THR A 453 -27.80 -11.38 2.53
N GLN A 454 -27.34 -10.47 1.66
CA GLN A 454 -26.76 -9.18 2.06
C GLN A 454 -27.75 -8.33 2.88
N HIS A 455 -29.03 -8.33 2.50
CA HIS A 455 -30.05 -7.59 3.22
C HIS A 455 -30.33 -8.21 4.60
N VAL A 456 -30.49 -9.54 4.67
CA VAL A 456 -30.73 -10.26 5.92
C VAL A 456 -29.55 -10.14 6.89
N MET A 457 -28.31 -10.07 6.39
CA MET A 457 -27.10 -9.81 7.22
C MET A 457 -27.15 -8.44 7.91
N LYS A 458 -27.77 -7.43 7.31
CA LYS A 458 -27.95 -6.11 7.94
C LYS A 458 -28.97 -6.14 9.09
N ASP A 459 -30.00 -6.97 8.96
CA ASP A 459 -31.12 -7.00 9.88
C ASP A 459 -30.97 -8.05 10.98
N ARG A 460 -30.15 -9.08 10.79
CA ARG A 460 -30.03 -10.23 11.70
C ARG A 460 -28.58 -10.56 12.02
N GLN A 461 -28.15 -10.22 13.24
CA GLN A 461 -26.80 -10.44 13.73
C GLN A 461 -26.36 -11.92 13.62
N GLN A 462 -27.26 -12.89 13.93
CA GLN A 462 -26.93 -14.32 13.82
C GLN A 462 -26.55 -14.76 12.41
N VAL A 463 -27.20 -14.21 11.37
CA VAL A 463 -26.89 -14.52 9.97
C VAL A 463 -25.57 -13.85 9.57
N PHE A 464 -25.34 -12.64 10.05
CA PHE A 464 -24.09 -11.93 9.85
C PHE A 464 -22.89 -12.70 10.43
N ASP A 465 -23.02 -13.17 11.68
CA ASP A 465 -21.95 -13.92 12.34
C ASP A 465 -21.69 -15.25 11.64
N GLN A 466 -22.75 -16.00 11.27
CA GLN A 466 -22.63 -17.26 10.54
C GLN A 466 -21.96 -17.12 9.17
N VAL A 467 -22.33 -16.10 8.40
CA VAL A 467 -21.71 -15.84 7.09
C VAL A 467 -20.25 -15.42 7.24
N ASN A 468 -19.94 -14.55 8.22
CA ASN A 468 -18.55 -14.14 8.45
C ASN A 468 -17.68 -15.29 8.95
N GLU A 469 -18.21 -16.19 9.73
CA GLU A 469 -17.51 -17.40 10.17
C GLU A 469 -17.19 -18.30 8.97
N LEU A 470 -18.16 -18.55 8.09
CA LEU A 470 -17.95 -19.28 6.83
C LEU A 470 -16.88 -18.59 5.94
N LEU A 471 -16.98 -17.27 5.77
CA LEU A 471 -16.00 -16.52 5.00
C LEU A 471 -14.59 -16.59 5.63
N ARG A 472 -14.48 -16.58 6.96
CA ARG A 472 -13.19 -16.78 7.66
C ARG A 472 -12.63 -18.17 7.47
N MET A 473 -13.46 -19.23 7.61
CA MET A 473 -13.03 -20.62 7.48
C MET A 473 -12.51 -20.94 6.08
N PHE A 474 -13.10 -20.33 5.05
CA PHE A 474 -12.79 -20.67 3.65
C PHE A 474 -11.95 -19.62 2.91
N LYS A 475 -11.64 -18.47 3.55
CA LYS A 475 -10.84 -17.38 2.98
C LYS A 475 -9.32 -17.59 3.12
N THR A 476 -8.90 -18.80 3.46
CA THR A 476 -7.48 -19.20 3.59
C THR A 476 -6.83 -19.43 2.25
#